data_0bf684a9a3fab240041e47aeabcb126b
#
_entry.id   0bf684a9a3fab240041e47aeabcb126b
#
_cell.length_a   1.000
_cell.length_b   1.000
_cell.length_c   1.000
_cell.angle_alpha   90.00
_cell.angle_beta   90.00
_cell.angle_gamma   90.00
#
_symmetry.space_group_name_H-M   'P 1'
#
loop_
_entity.id
_entity.type
_entity.pdbx_description
1 polymer ?
#
loop_
_entity_poly.entity_id
_entity_poly.type
_entity_poly.pdbx_seq_one_letter_code
_entity_poly.pdbx_strand_id
1 'polypeptide(L)'
;MAASINEVRNTVLAIANKNNYGYISPQDFNLYAKQAQVDMFEDYFYSYNNWINKQNSRMSGEGYADVIKGLVEVMDSFSNQVFLAQNNSNTYNLPNDYYLINKLFYYSVPLFKGTNTAVVANQLIDVNAVGWTIIPASSPTPKIGSLVVNTTTLQQAYITGVLSSTVVTLSADIFLVGGQNYVIYSNTNIREVERVNQNKIFYLTNSALTSPTKTYPAYVLDGNIITVYPTTILNAGDIQAQYVRYPKIPKWTWQNLGVGEPIFDPTQPDFQEFELPQSDEPTLIAKICQYVGIEIRDAEVYNFGKAEEGNEIQETS
;
A
#
# COMPACT_ATOMS: atom_id res chain seq x y z
N MET A 1 9.91 -12.78 7.17
CA MET A 1 8.63 -13.44 7.48
C MET A 1 7.85 -12.52 8.38
N ALA A 2 6.53 -12.49 8.27
CA ALA A 2 5.67 -11.69 9.15
C ALA A 2 5.61 -12.31 10.55
N ALA A 3 5.36 -11.49 11.59
CA ALA A 3 5.12 -11.97 12.95
C ALA A 3 3.80 -12.75 13.01
N SER A 4 3.80 -13.91 13.70
CA SER A 4 2.63 -14.78 13.80
C SER A 4 1.67 -14.27 14.87
N ILE A 5 0.43 -13.96 14.49
CA ILE A 5 -0.59 -13.45 15.43
C ILE A 5 -0.94 -14.48 16.51
N ASN A 6 -0.87 -15.77 16.19
CA ASN A 6 -1.14 -16.82 17.15
C ASN A 6 -0.02 -16.99 18.18
N GLU A 7 1.25 -16.88 17.75
CA GLU A 7 2.41 -16.95 18.67
C GLU A 7 2.42 -15.73 19.59
N VAL A 8 2.23 -14.54 19.04
CA VAL A 8 2.12 -13.31 19.82
C VAL A 8 1.00 -13.41 20.87
N ARG A 9 -0.20 -13.85 20.48
CA ARG A 9 -1.31 -14.02 21.41
C ARG A 9 -0.99 -15.01 22.53
N ASN A 10 -0.42 -16.15 22.19
CA ASN A 10 -0.08 -17.17 23.20
C ASN A 10 0.98 -16.65 24.17
N THR A 11 1.96 -15.90 23.69
CA THR A 11 2.98 -15.28 24.54
C THR A 11 2.39 -14.22 25.45
N VAL A 12 1.53 -13.33 24.92
CA VAL A 12 0.82 -12.31 25.72
C VAL A 12 -0.04 -12.98 26.81
N LEU A 13 -0.80 -14.03 26.47
CA LEU A 13 -1.58 -14.77 27.43
C LEU A 13 -0.71 -15.45 28.51
N ALA A 14 0.43 -16.00 28.12
CA ALA A 14 1.38 -16.61 29.07
C ALA A 14 1.94 -15.57 30.07
N ILE A 15 2.24 -14.38 29.60
CA ILE A 15 2.72 -13.27 30.44
C ILE A 15 1.59 -12.76 31.36
N ALA A 16 0.40 -12.54 30.81
CA ALA A 16 -0.74 -12.00 31.56
C ALA A 16 -1.34 -12.99 32.57
N ASN A 17 -1.24 -14.30 32.29
CA ASN A 17 -1.88 -15.35 33.11
C ASN A 17 -0.99 -15.87 34.27
N LYS A 18 0.13 -15.22 34.55
CA LYS A 18 1.12 -15.64 35.54
C LYS A 18 0.54 -15.90 36.96
N ASN A 19 -0.64 -15.33 37.26
CA ASN A 19 -1.34 -15.45 38.54
C ASN A 19 -2.82 -15.91 38.42
N ASN A 20 -3.23 -16.51 37.30
CA ASN A 20 -4.65 -16.90 37.04
C ASN A 20 -5.68 -15.75 37.00
N TYR A 21 -5.27 -14.50 36.87
CA TYR A 21 -6.17 -13.35 36.86
C TYR A 21 -6.39 -12.72 35.49
N GLY A 22 -5.65 -13.17 34.46
CA GLY A 22 -5.60 -12.49 33.18
C GLY A 22 -6.27 -13.26 32.02
N TYR A 23 -7.59 -13.35 31.99
CA TYR A 23 -8.29 -13.76 30.77
C TYR A 23 -8.47 -12.55 29.86
N ILE A 24 -7.92 -12.62 28.66
CA ILE A 24 -8.09 -11.62 27.61
C ILE A 24 -9.01 -12.22 26.56
N SER A 25 -10.12 -11.55 26.28
CA SER A 25 -11.02 -12.01 25.23
C SER A 25 -10.34 -11.91 23.86
N PRO A 26 -10.66 -12.77 22.88
CA PRO A 26 -10.15 -12.65 21.51
C PRO A 26 -10.45 -11.28 20.86
N GLN A 27 -11.54 -10.68 21.24
CA GLN A 27 -11.97 -9.36 20.74
C GLN A 27 -11.05 -8.25 21.27
N ASP A 28 -10.76 -8.26 22.59
CA ASP A 28 -9.88 -7.29 23.21
C ASP A 28 -8.44 -7.45 22.71
N PHE A 29 -7.98 -8.70 22.59
CA PHE A 29 -6.68 -8.97 21.97
C PHE A 29 -6.57 -8.37 20.55
N ASN A 30 -7.58 -8.57 19.70
CA ASN A 30 -7.58 -8.01 18.36
C ASN A 30 -7.56 -6.47 18.35
N LEU A 31 -8.21 -5.83 19.33
CA LEU A 31 -8.18 -4.38 19.50
C LEU A 31 -6.77 -3.88 19.85
N TYR A 32 -6.13 -4.52 20.84
CA TYR A 32 -4.78 -4.16 21.26
C TYR A 32 -3.72 -4.49 20.20
N ALA A 33 -3.85 -5.62 19.52
CA ALA A 33 -3.01 -6.01 18.41
C ALA A 33 -3.04 -4.96 17.27
N LYS A 34 -4.25 -4.49 16.91
CA LYS A 34 -4.41 -3.41 15.94
C LYS A 34 -3.70 -2.13 16.39
N GLN A 35 -3.90 -1.71 17.64
CA GLN A 35 -3.32 -0.47 18.15
C GLN A 35 -1.80 -0.56 18.19
N ALA A 36 -1.25 -1.66 18.71
CA ALA A 36 0.18 -1.87 18.80
C ALA A 36 0.86 -1.88 17.40
N GLN A 37 0.22 -2.51 16.40
CA GLN A 37 0.74 -2.51 15.03
C GLN A 37 0.76 -1.10 14.42
N VAL A 38 -0.28 -0.29 14.66
CA VAL A 38 -0.34 1.09 14.15
C VAL A 38 0.71 1.95 14.83
N ASP A 39 0.89 1.82 16.15
CA ASP A 39 1.90 2.57 16.89
C ASP A 39 3.32 2.23 16.37
N MET A 40 3.63 0.95 16.16
CA MET A 40 4.93 0.55 15.60
C MET A 40 5.13 1.05 14.16
N PHE A 41 4.06 1.04 13.35
CA PHE A 41 4.11 1.60 12.01
C PHE A 41 4.47 3.10 12.02
N GLU A 42 3.89 3.88 12.93
CA GLU A 42 4.21 5.31 13.08
C GLU A 42 5.63 5.52 13.62
N ASP A 43 6.11 4.65 14.51
CA ASP A 43 7.46 4.69 15.07
C ASP A 43 8.55 4.51 13.99
N TYR A 44 8.32 3.69 12.94
CA TYR A 44 9.25 3.57 11.82
C TYR A 44 9.46 4.91 11.09
N PHE A 45 8.37 5.65 10.83
CA PHE A 45 8.47 6.96 10.17
C PHE A 45 9.13 8.00 11.07
N TYR A 46 8.85 7.96 12.36
CA TYR A 46 9.48 8.85 13.34
C TYR A 46 10.99 8.60 13.42
N SER A 47 11.39 7.34 13.52
CA SER A 47 12.79 6.91 13.57
C SER A 47 13.55 7.30 12.31
N TYR A 48 12.95 7.11 11.14
CA TYR A 48 13.52 7.53 9.86
C TYR A 48 13.72 9.05 9.78
N ASN A 49 12.72 9.83 10.20
CA ASN A 49 12.84 11.30 10.25
C ASN A 49 13.92 11.77 11.20
N ASN A 50 14.03 11.17 12.37
CA ASN A 50 15.09 11.48 13.34
C ASN A 50 16.47 11.22 12.75
N TRP A 51 16.62 10.11 12.04
CA TRP A 51 17.88 9.78 11.41
C TRP A 51 18.26 10.77 10.31
N ILE A 52 17.32 11.14 9.42
CA ILE A 52 17.56 12.16 8.39
C ILE A 52 17.99 13.49 9.04
N ASN A 53 17.34 13.89 10.12
CA ASN A 53 17.69 15.11 10.84
C ASN A 53 19.10 15.03 11.45
N LYS A 54 19.48 13.89 12.04
CA LYS A 54 20.83 13.65 12.55
C LYS A 54 21.87 13.72 11.41
N GLN A 55 21.60 13.11 10.26
CA GLN A 55 22.47 13.17 9.09
C GLN A 55 22.64 14.59 8.55
N ASN A 56 21.55 15.34 8.44
CA ASN A 56 21.55 16.72 7.96
C ASN A 56 22.31 17.66 8.90
N SER A 57 22.27 17.42 10.22
CA SER A 57 23.00 18.19 11.22
C SER A 57 24.48 17.79 11.33
N ARG A 58 24.97 16.86 10.53
CA ARG A 58 26.35 16.33 10.54
C ARG A 58 26.79 15.77 11.89
N MET A 59 25.85 15.37 12.73
CA MET A 59 26.12 14.76 14.03
C MET A 59 26.34 13.24 13.96
N SER A 60 26.21 12.64 12.77
CA SER A 60 26.40 11.22 12.56
C SER A 60 27.88 10.90 12.34
N GLY A 61 28.61 10.70 13.41
CA GLY A 61 29.97 10.20 13.31
C GLY A 61 30.09 8.70 13.05
N GLU A 62 29.10 7.89 13.44
CA GLU A 62 29.21 6.43 13.43
C GLU A 62 27.85 5.75 13.40
N GLY A 63 27.05 5.99 12.33
CA GLY A 63 25.82 5.24 12.14
C GLY A 63 26.07 3.97 11.33
N TYR A 64 25.68 2.81 11.83
CA TYR A 64 25.64 1.58 11.04
C TYR A 64 24.65 1.77 9.89
N ALA A 65 25.16 1.81 8.65
CA ALA A 65 24.35 1.97 7.43
C ALA A 65 23.27 0.88 7.28
N ASP A 66 23.49 -0.26 7.92
CA ASP A 66 22.58 -1.42 7.84
C ASP A 66 21.25 -1.21 8.60
N VAL A 67 21.24 -0.49 9.71
CA VAL A 67 20.01 -0.21 10.49
C VAL A 67 19.04 0.63 9.65
N ILE A 68 19.54 1.61 8.95
CA ILE A 68 18.75 2.50 8.09
C ILE A 68 18.18 1.75 6.89
N LYS A 69 19.03 0.90 6.30
CA LYS A 69 18.60 0.07 5.18
C LYS A 69 17.46 -0.86 5.59
N GLY A 70 17.56 -1.47 6.77
CA GLY A 70 16.49 -2.30 7.32
C GLY A 70 15.20 -1.50 7.51
N LEU A 71 15.28 -0.28 8.05
CA LEU A 71 14.12 0.58 8.25
C LEU A 71 13.47 1.00 6.92
N VAL A 72 14.27 1.34 5.91
CA VAL A 72 13.78 1.66 4.56
C VAL A 72 13.10 0.45 3.92
N GLU A 73 13.69 -0.76 4.04
CA GLU A 73 13.09 -1.99 3.52
C GLU A 73 11.74 -2.31 4.18
N VAL A 74 11.60 -2.08 5.49
CA VAL A 74 10.32 -2.23 6.20
C VAL A 74 9.30 -1.20 5.70
N MET A 75 9.69 0.06 5.55
CA MET A 75 8.81 1.11 5.01
C MET A 75 8.39 0.82 3.58
N ASP A 76 9.29 0.30 2.75
CA ASP A 76 9.00 -0.09 1.36
C ASP A 76 8.02 -1.25 1.28
N SER A 77 7.95 -2.13 2.29
CA SER A 77 6.95 -3.21 2.34
C SER A 77 5.50 -2.70 2.41
N PHE A 78 5.30 -1.48 2.90
CA PHE A 78 4.00 -0.80 2.91
C PHE A 78 3.75 0.07 1.67
N SER A 79 4.73 0.18 0.77
CA SER A 79 4.56 0.92 -0.49
C SER A 79 3.73 0.11 -1.48
N ASN A 80 2.75 0.78 -2.10
CA ASN A 80 1.87 0.17 -3.09
C ASN A 80 1.74 1.07 -4.32
N GLN A 81 1.44 0.46 -5.46
CA GLN A 81 1.17 1.16 -6.71
C GLN A 81 -0.22 0.81 -7.22
N VAL A 82 -1.04 1.83 -7.47
CA VAL A 82 -2.41 1.64 -7.93
C VAL A 82 -2.81 2.74 -8.91
N PHE A 83 -3.60 2.38 -9.92
CA PHE A 83 -4.29 3.38 -10.71
C PHE A 83 -5.45 3.96 -9.93
N LEU A 84 -5.60 5.28 -10.00
CA LEU A 84 -6.61 5.98 -9.22
C LEU A 84 -7.97 5.98 -9.92
N ALA A 85 -9.01 5.78 -9.13
CA ALA A 85 -10.38 5.92 -9.61
C ALA A 85 -10.66 7.38 -9.93
N GLN A 86 -11.07 7.65 -11.17
CA GLN A 86 -11.56 8.96 -11.56
C GLN A 86 -12.91 9.20 -10.87
N ASN A 87 -13.02 10.33 -10.19
CA ASN A 87 -14.26 10.73 -9.53
C ASN A 87 -15.10 11.61 -10.48
N ASN A 88 -14.56 12.75 -10.85
CA ASN A 88 -15.24 13.70 -11.72
C ASN A 88 -14.20 14.58 -12.43
N SER A 89 -14.35 14.74 -13.77
CA SER A 89 -13.42 15.57 -14.53
C SER A 89 -11.95 15.19 -14.25
N ASN A 90 -11.13 16.15 -13.81
CA ASN A 90 -9.72 16.00 -13.48
C ASN A 90 -9.44 15.62 -12.00
N THR A 91 -10.46 15.11 -11.29
CA THR A 91 -10.33 14.67 -9.90
C THR A 91 -10.27 13.15 -9.78
N TYR A 92 -9.45 12.67 -8.86
CA TYR A 92 -9.21 11.24 -8.63
C TYR A 92 -9.25 10.95 -7.14
N ASN A 93 -9.83 9.79 -6.77
CA ASN A 93 -9.91 9.35 -5.38
C ASN A 93 -8.67 8.55 -5.03
N LEU A 94 -8.10 8.84 -3.86
CA LEU A 94 -7.06 8.01 -3.25
C LEU A 94 -7.69 6.73 -2.66
N PRO A 95 -6.92 5.65 -2.53
CA PRO A 95 -7.36 4.45 -1.82
C PRO A 95 -7.69 4.74 -0.36
N ASN A 96 -8.61 3.97 0.22
CA ASN A 96 -9.03 4.17 1.61
C ASN A 96 -7.95 3.84 2.65
N ASP A 97 -6.97 3.04 2.26
CA ASP A 97 -5.81 2.63 3.06
C ASP A 97 -4.60 3.56 2.91
N TYR A 98 -4.75 4.66 2.19
CA TYR A 98 -3.67 5.62 1.95
C TYR A 98 -3.22 6.29 3.25
N TYR A 99 -1.91 6.33 3.45
CA TYR A 99 -1.24 7.08 4.51
C TYR A 99 -0.47 8.28 3.96
N LEU A 100 0.44 8.05 3.01
CA LEU A 100 1.30 9.08 2.43
C LEU A 100 1.50 8.84 0.92
N ILE A 101 1.38 9.88 0.10
CA ILE A 101 1.70 9.81 -1.33
C ILE A 101 3.21 10.02 -1.49
N ASN A 102 3.88 9.05 -2.12
CA ASN A 102 5.28 9.18 -2.50
C ASN A 102 5.39 9.94 -3.83
N LYS A 103 4.75 9.40 -4.87
CA LYS A 103 4.76 9.97 -6.22
C LYS A 103 3.46 9.71 -6.95
N LEU A 104 3.13 10.59 -7.88
CA LEU A 104 2.08 10.38 -8.86
C LEU A 104 2.67 10.35 -10.26
N PHE A 105 2.16 9.44 -11.09
CA PHE A 105 2.58 9.28 -12.47
C PHE A 105 1.40 9.48 -13.41
N TYR A 106 1.63 10.25 -14.47
CA TYR A 106 0.70 10.44 -15.56
C TYR A 106 1.17 9.67 -16.79
N TYR A 107 0.30 8.82 -17.31
CA TYR A 107 0.50 8.06 -18.53
C TYR A 107 -0.09 8.85 -19.71
N SER A 108 0.74 9.59 -20.43
CA SER A 108 0.29 10.66 -21.34
C SER A 108 -0.26 10.18 -22.67
N VAL A 109 0.15 9.02 -23.17
CA VAL A 109 -0.21 8.54 -24.51
C VAL A 109 -0.64 7.07 -24.45
N PRO A 110 -1.94 6.79 -24.47
CA PRO A 110 -2.41 5.44 -24.65
C PRO A 110 -2.12 4.94 -26.07
N LEU A 111 -1.64 3.71 -26.20
CA LEU A 111 -1.48 3.04 -27.47
C LEU A 111 -2.84 2.55 -28.01
N PHE A 112 -3.60 1.90 -27.15
CA PHE A 112 -4.92 1.35 -27.46
C PHE A 112 -5.89 1.53 -26.31
N LYS A 113 -7.16 1.64 -26.67
CA LYS A 113 -8.31 1.62 -25.76
C LYS A 113 -9.37 0.72 -26.36
N GLY A 114 -10.04 -0.03 -25.52
CA GLY A 114 -11.10 -0.93 -25.97
C GLY A 114 -11.85 -1.56 -24.81
N THR A 115 -12.61 -2.60 -25.15
CA THR A 115 -13.40 -3.38 -24.20
C THR A 115 -13.12 -4.85 -24.43
N ASN A 116 -12.80 -5.63 -23.40
CA ASN A 116 -12.56 -7.05 -23.56
C ASN A 116 -13.87 -7.77 -23.98
N THR A 117 -13.77 -8.65 -24.95
CA THR A 117 -14.95 -9.35 -25.52
C THR A 117 -15.12 -10.76 -25.00
N ALA A 118 -14.07 -11.37 -24.47
CA ALA A 118 -14.09 -12.70 -23.88
C ALA A 118 -13.15 -12.79 -22.68
N VAL A 119 -13.36 -13.80 -21.83
CA VAL A 119 -12.58 -14.06 -20.61
C VAL A 119 -11.84 -15.37 -20.77
N VAL A 120 -10.51 -15.29 -20.73
CA VAL A 120 -9.60 -16.43 -20.63
C VAL A 120 -8.50 -16.03 -19.66
N ALA A 121 -8.15 -16.91 -18.75
CA ALA A 121 -7.14 -16.63 -17.72
C ALA A 121 -5.83 -16.11 -18.33
N ASN A 122 -5.32 -15.02 -17.77
CA ASN A 122 -4.11 -14.36 -18.22
C ASN A 122 -4.12 -13.89 -19.69
N GLN A 123 -5.28 -13.58 -20.23
CA GLN A 123 -5.39 -13.06 -21.60
C GLN A 123 -6.30 -11.82 -21.66
N LEU A 124 -5.96 -10.92 -22.55
CA LEU A 124 -6.87 -9.88 -23.01
C LEU A 124 -7.31 -10.24 -24.43
N ILE A 125 -8.61 -10.38 -24.61
CA ILE A 125 -9.26 -10.71 -25.89
C ILE A 125 -10.19 -9.58 -26.27
N ASP A 126 -9.94 -8.98 -27.43
CA ASP A 126 -10.81 -7.95 -28.01
C ASP A 126 -10.95 -8.20 -29.51
N VAL A 127 -12.08 -8.80 -29.94
CA VAL A 127 -12.34 -9.09 -31.34
C VAL A 127 -12.51 -7.83 -32.19
N ASN A 128 -12.77 -6.69 -31.56
CA ASN A 128 -12.92 -5.40 -32.22
C ASN A 128 -11.59 -4.62 -32.27
N ALA A 129 -10.52 -5.18 -31.66
CA ALA A 129 -9.21 -4.52 -31.68
C ALA A 129 -8.68 -4.40 -33.10
N VAL A 130 -8.29 -3.21 -33.49
CA VAL A 130 -7.70 -2.94 -34.79
C VAL A 130 -6.22 -2.64 -34.59
N GLY A 131 -5.36 -3.43 -35.24
CA GLY A 131 -3.94 -3.15 -35.28
C GLY A 131 -3.06 -3.86 -34.24
N TRP A 132 -3.54 -4.88 -33.54
CA TRP A 132 -2.70 -5.76 -32.70
C TRP A 132 -1.99 -6.80 -33.58
N THR A 133 -1.33 -6.37 -34.62
CA THR A 133 -0.65 -7.31 -35.52
C THR A 133 0.81 -7.48 -35.12
N ILE A 134 1.31 -8.70 -35.30
CA ILE A 134 2.73 -9.04 -35.24
C ILE A 134 3.41 -8.39 -36.48
N ILE A 135 3.66 -7.07 -36.45
CA ILE A 135 4.30 -6.37 -37.57
C ILE A 135 5.43 -5.45 -37.07
N PRO A 136 6.39 -5.14 -37.94
CA PRO A 136 7.70 -4.67 -37.54
C PRO A 136 7.71 -3.38 -36.75
N ALA A 137 8.83 -3.12 -36.10
CA ALA A 137 9.13 -2.14 -35.06
C ALA A 137 8.70 -0.67 -35.26
N SER A 138 8.01 -0.31 -36.32
CA SER A 138 7.61 1.05 -36.67
C SER A 138 6.14 1.42 -36.45
N SER A 139 5.29 0.46 -36.07
CA SER A 139 3.87 0.73 -35.79
C SER A 139 3.59 0.78 -34.28
N PRO A 140 2.64 1.57 -33.78
CA PRO A 140 2.24 1.57 -32.38
C PRO A 140 1.42 0.31 -32.05
N THR A 141 2.06 -0.84 -32.10
CA THR A 141 1.47 -2.13 -31.74
C THR A 141 1.70 -2.38 -30.26
N PRO A 142 0.79 -3.09 -29.56
CA PRO A 142 1.07 -3.51 -28.19
C PRO A 142 2.28 -4.44 -28.23
N LYS A 143 3.38 -4.00 -27.59
CA LYS A 143 4.62 -4.75 -27.51
C LYS A 143 4.67 -5.54 -26.23
N ILE A 144 5.43 -6.63 -26.21
CA ILE A 144 5.81 -7.29 -24.96
C ILE A 144 6.40 -6.26 -24.00
N GLY A 145 5.95 -6.26 -22.76
CA GLY A 145 6.29 -5.27 -21.75
C GLY A 145 5.40 -4.01 -21.74
N SER A 146 4.45 -3.85 -22.66
CA SER A 146 3.44 -2.78 -22.57
C SER A 146 2.52 -3.01 -21.37
N LEU A 147 2.14 -1.93 -20.71
CA LEU A 147 1.26 -1.96 -19.54
C LEU A 147 -0.20 -1.96 -20.01
N VAL A 148 -0.97 -2.92 -19.50
CA VAL A 148 -2.42 -3.00 -19.67
C VAL A 148 -3.09 -2.63 -18.37
N VAL A 149 -4.01 -1.69 -18.41
CA VAL A 149 -4.81 -1.27 -17.25
C VAL A 149 -6.27 -1.58 -17.54
N ASN A 150 -6.88 -2.36 -16.68
CA ASN A 150 -8.33 -2.53 -16.65
C ASN A 150 -8.93 -1.29 -15.97
N THR A 151 -9.55 -0.39 -16.73
CA THR A 151 -10.08 0.87 -16.19
C THR A 151 -11.37 0.70 -15.39
N THR A 152 -11.97 -0.49 -15.43
CA THR A 152 -13.17 -0.82 -14.64
C THR A 152 -12.78 -1.26 -13.22
N THR A 153 -11.73 -2.12 -13.09
CA THR A 153 -11.27 -2.66 -11.80
C THR A 153 -10.01 -1.97 -11.27
N LEU A 154 -9.35 -1.11 -12.09
CA LEU A 154 -8.08 -0.43 -11.84
C LEU A 154 -6.88 -1.38 -11.64
N GLN A 155 -7.05 -2.65 -11.99
CA GLN A 155 -5.97 -3.63 -11.98
C GLN A 155 -5.07 -3.45 -13.19
N GLN A 156 -3.80 -3.86 -13.04
CA GLN A 156 -2.77 -3.71 -14.06
C GLN A 156 -2.04 -5.04 -14.31
N ALA A 157 -1.61 -5.22 -15.55
CA ALA A 157 -0.75 -6.34 -15.98
C ALA A 157 0.13 -5.92 -17.14
N TYR A 158 1.23 -6.64 -17.35
CA TYR A 158 2.11 -6.43 -18.50
C TYR A 158 1.83 -7.45 -19.59
N ILE A 159 1.97 -7.04 -20.85
CA ILE A 159 1.88 -7.96 -22.00
C ILE A 159 3.12 -8.85 -22.01
N THR A 160 2.92 -10.16 -21.95
CA THR A 160 3.97 -11.18 -22.00
C THR A 160 4.11 -11.79 -23.40
N GLY A 161 3.07 -11.71 -24.22
CA GLY A 161 3.06 -12.20 -25.60
C GLY A 161 1.89 -11.68 -26.41
N VAL A 162 2.03 -11.71 -27.73
CA VAL A 162 0.96 -11.39 -28.69
C VAL A 162 0.64 -12.66 -29.47
N LEU A 163 -0.55 -13.23 -29.24
CA LEU A 163 -0.97 -14.48 -29.88
C LEU A 163 -1.60 -14.25 -31.26
N SER A 164 -2.37 -13.18 -31.39
CA SER A 164 -3.03 -12.82 -32.63
C SER A 164 -3.34 -11.32 -32.70
N SER A 165 -3.97 -10.89 -33.77
CA SER A 165 -4.44 -9.49 -33.93
C SER A 165 -5.52 -9.08 -32.91
N THR A 166 -6.05 -10.01 -32.14
CA THR A 166 -7.16 -9.77 -31.20
C THR A 166 -6.89 -10.36 -29.80
N VAL A 167 -5.74 -11.03 -29.59
CA VAL A 167 -5.41 -11.73 -28.34
C VAL A 167 -3.98 -11.45 -27.90
N VAL A 168 -3.82 -10.96 -26.69
CA VAL A 168 -2.51 -10.82 -26.02
C VAL A 168 -2.50 -11.59 -24.71
N THR A 169 -1.34 -12.13 -24.33
CA THR A 169 -1.12 -12.76 -23.00
C THR A 169 -0.65 -11.75 -22.00
N LEU A 170 -1.08 -11.90 -20.75
CA LEU A 170 -0.81 -10.98 -19.64
C LEU A 170 -0.01 -11.66 -18.53
N SER A 171 0.70 -10.88 -17.75
CA SER A 171 1.45 -11.34 -16.57
C SER A 171 0.55 -11.71 -15.39
N ALA A 172 -0.70 -11.23 -15.37
CA ALA A 172 -1.69 -11.50 -14.33
C ALA A 172 -3.09 -11.50 -14.92
N ASP A 173 -4.01 -12.21 -14.28
CA ASP A 173 -5.42 -12.24 -14.69
C ASP A 173 -6.16 -11.04 -14.12
N ILE A 174 -6.40 -10.04 -14.96
CA ILE A 174 -7.07 -8.79 -14.59
C ILE A 174 -8.46 -8.64 -15.23
N PHE A 175 -8.90 -9.62 -16.05
CA PHE A 175 -10.19 -9.61 -16.73
C PHE A 175 -11.03 -10.82 -16.32
N LEU A 176 -11.74 -10.69 -15.22
CA LEU A 176 -12.58 -11.77 -14.67
C LEU A 176 -13.99 -11.81 -15.27
N VAL A 177 -14.40 -10.74 -15.98
CA VAL A 177 -15.72 -10.60 -16.60
C VAL A 177 -15.55 -9.97 -17.98
N GLY A 178 -16.41 -10.34 -18.91
CA GLY A 178 -16.48 -9.71 -20.24
C GLY A 178 -17.09 -8.30 -20.17
N GLY A 179 -16.76 -7.45 -21.13
CA GLY A 179 -17.30 -6.08 -21.23
C GLY A 179 -16.56 -5.05 -20.34
N GLN A 180 -15.37 -5.37 -19.81
CA GLN A 180 -14.56 -4.44 -19.05
C GLN A 180 -13.68 -3.58 -19.97
N ASN A 181 -13.61 -2.30 -19.66
CA ASN A 181 -12.79 -1.36 -20.42
C ASN A 181 -11.32 -1.49 -20.08
N TYR A 182 -10.46 -1.32 -21.07
CA TYR A 182 -9.02 -1.35 -20.89
C TYR A 182 -8.31 -0.23 -21.65
N VAL A 183 -7.10 0.06 -21.19
CA VAL A 183 -6.16 0.95 -21.87
C VAL A 183 -4.78 0.28 -21.88
N ILE A 184 -4.09 0.35 -23.00
CA ILE A 184 -2.71 -0.15 -23.16
C ILE A 184 -1.78 1.04 -23.29
N TYR A 185 -0.74 1.10 -22.45
CA TYR A 185 0.28 2.15 -22.45
C TYR A 185 1.64 1.60 -22.86
N SER A 186 2.42 2.47 -23.51
CA SER A 186 3.86 2.24 -23.68
C SER A 186 4.61 2.63 -22.41
N ASN A 187 5.61 1.86 -22.01
CA ASN A 187 6.46 2.17 -20.86
C ASN A 187 7.33 3.42 -21.04
N THR A 188 7.29 4.10 -22.17
CA THR A 188 8.21 5.21 -22.51
C THR A 188 7.63 6.61 -22.23
N ASN A 189 6.32 6.74 -22.00
CA ASN A 189 5.64 8.04 -21.91
C ASN A 189 5.02 8.29 -20.53
N ILE A 190 5.78 8.01 -19.47
CA ILE A 190 5.39 8.26 -18.10
C ILE A 190 5.92 9.63 -17.68
N ARG A 191 5.08 10.46 -17.05
CA ARG A 191 5.42 11.78 -16.51
C ARG A 191 5.15 11.81 -15.02
N GLU A 192 6.09 12.31 -14.24
CA GLU A 192 5.85 12.60 -12.83
C GLU A 192 4.91 13.80 -12.71
N VAL A 193 3.94 13.72 -11.79
CA VAL A 193 2.99 14.79 -11.49
C VAL A 193 3.49 15.52 -10.25
N GLU A 194 3.82 16.79 -10.37
CA GLU A 194 4.39 17.58 -9.27
C GLU A 194 3.33 17.97 -8.26
N ARG A 195 3.64 17.84 -6.96
CA ARG A 195 2.77 18.29 -5.89
C ARG A 195 2.84 19.80 -5.73
N VAL A 196 1.70 20.46 -5.76
CA VAL A 196 1.56 21.91 -5.53
C VAL A 196 0.59 22.16 -4.38
N ASN A 197 0.88 23.14 -3.53
CA ASN A 197 -0.04 23.55 -2.48
C ASN A 197 -1.25 24.26 -3.07
N GLN A 198 -2.42 24.12 -2.45
CA GLN A 198 -3.67 24.75 -2.88
C GLN A 198 -3.55 26.28 -3.08
N ASN A 199 -2.80 26.95 -2.22
CA ASN A 199 -2.61 28.40 -2.33
C ASN A 199 -1.77 28.83 -3.56
N LYS A 200 -0.91 27.92 -4.06
CA LYS A 200 -0.02 28.24 -5.20
C LYS A 200 -0.64 27.90 -6.55
N ILE A 201 -1.52 26.91 -6.62
CA ILE A 201 -2.07 26.43 -7.89
C ILE A 201 -2.81 27.53 -8.66
N PHE A 202 -3.51 28.41 -7.95
CA PHE A 202 -4.22 29.53 -8.55
C PHE A 202 -3.27 30.46 -9.34
N TYR A 203 -2.11 30.77 -8.75
CA TYR A 203 -1.12 31.62 -9.41
C TYR A 203 -0.46 30.92 -10.61
N LEU A 204 -0.21 29.63 -10.49
CA LEU A 204 0.38 28.83 -11.59
C LEU A 204 -0.59 28.75 -12.77
N THR A 205 -1.86 28.50 -12.54
CA THR A 205 -2.86 28.32 -13.61
C THR A 205 -3.21 29.63 -14.33
N ASN A 206 -3.07 30.79 -13.66
CA ASN A 206 -3.34 32.10 -14.24
C ASN A 206 -2.17 32.65 -15.07
N SER A 207 -1.00 32.09 -14.99
CA SER A 207 0.17 32.50 -15.74
C SER A 207 0.39 31.61 -16.95
N ALA A 208 0.41 32.14 -18.14
CA ALA A 208 0.65 31.38 -19.36
C ALA A 208 2.04 30.70 -19.39
N LEU A 209 3.03 31.24 -18.65
CA LEU A 209 4.39 30.72 -18.62
C LEU A 209 4.55 29.57 -17.62
N THR A 210 3.81 29.60 -16.50
CA THR A 210 3.95 28.62 -15.39
C THR A 210 2.78 27.65 -15.29
N SER A 211 1.78 27.78 -16.17
CA SER A 211 0.63 26.90 -16.18
C SER A 211 1.02 25.44 -16.41
N PRO A 212 0.52 24.50 -15.58
CA PRO A 212 0.77 23.08 -15.77
C PRO A 212 0.37 22.61 -17.18
N THR A 213 1.19 21.75 -17.77
CA THR A 213 0.96 21.17 -19.10
C THR A 213 0.93 19.64 -19.00
N LYS A 214 0.49 18.95 -20.06
CA LYS A 214 0.57 17.47 -20.10
C LYS A 214 2.01 16.93 -20.01
N THR A 215 3.02 17.74 -20.33
CA THR A 215 4.43 17.38 -20.19
C THR A 215 4.92 17.60 -18.76
N TYR A 216 4.42 18.61 -18.08
CA TYR A 216 4.73 18.97 -16.70
C TYR A 216 3.40 19.13 -15.92
N PRO A 217 2.75 18.00 -15.61
CA PRO A 217 1.49 18.03 -14.87
C PRO A 217 1.74 18.32 -13.40
N ALA A 218 0.74 18.91 -12.75
CA ALA A 218 0.77 19.18 -11.32
C ALA A 218 -0.50 18.67 -10.65
N TYR A 219 -0.44 18.41 -9.35
CA TYR A 219 -1.62 18.04 -8.57
C TYR A 219 -1.72 18.79 -7.26
N VAL A 220 -2.94 18.88 -6.77
CA VAL A 220 -3.28 19.41 -5.46
C VAL A 220 -4.02 18.33 -4.69
N LEU A 221 -3.66 18.18 -3.42
CA LEU A 221 -4.30 17.24 -2.51
C LEU A 221 -5.37 17.96 -1.69
N ASP A 222 -6.60 17.42 -1.68
CA ASP A 222 -7.72 17.88 -0.89
C ASP A 222 -8.38 16.69 -0.17
N GLY A 223 -7.96 16.48 1.08
CA GLY A 223 -8.39 15.30 1.85
C GLY A 223 -8.00 13.99 1.16
N ASN A 224 -9.00 13.20 0.76
CA ASN A 224 -8.82 11.93 0.04
C ASN A 224 -8.95 12.06 -1.49
N ILE A 225 -9.01 13.28 -2.01
CA ILE A 225 -9.17 13.57 -3.43
C ILE A 225 -7.94 14.32 -3.93
N ILE A 226 -7.46 13.96 -5.10
CA ILE A 226 -6.45 14.73 -5.82
C ILE A 226 -7.08 15.40 -7.05
N THR A 227 -6.72 16.66 -7.26
CA THR A 227 -7.06 17.39 -8.47
C THR A 227 -5.83 17.57 -9.33
N VAL A 228 -5.86 17.06 -10.56
CA VAL A 228 -4.71 17.06 -11.47
C VAL A 228 -4.87 18.18 -12.51
N TYR A 229 -3.76 18.86 -12.81
CA TYR A 229 -3.66 19.89 -13.82
C TYR A 229 -2.65 19.53 -14.90
N PRO A 230 -2.89 19.87 -16.17
CA PRO A 230 -4.01 20.65 -16.69
C PRO A 230 -5.34 19.90 -16.61
N THR A 231 -6.43 20.65 -16.60
CA THR A 231 -7.81 20.12 -16.55
C THR A 231 -8.20 19.25 -17.76
N THR A 232 -7.30 19.09 -18.72
CA THR A 232 -7.46 18.21 -19.90
C THR A 232 -7.04 16.77 -19.64
N ILE A 233 -6.59 16.41 -18.44
CA ILE A 233 -6.34 15.04 -17.99
C ILE A 233 -7.63 14.51 -17.37
N LEU A 234 -8.39 13.73 -18.13
CA LEU A 234 -9.79 13.41 -17.83
C LEU A 234 -10.14 11.94 -17.87
N ASN A 235 -9.16 11.02 -18.09
CA ASN A 235 -9.53 9.63 -18.29
C ASN A 235 -9.21 8.77 -17.06
N ALA A 236 -10.07 7.81 -16.82
CA ALA A 236 -9.77 6.71 -15.90
C ALA A 236 -8.54 5.93 -16.40
N GLY A 237 -7.66 5.54 -15.48
CA GLY A 237 -6.44 4.82 -15.81
C GLY A 237 -5.27 5.68 -16.30
N ASP A 238 -5.41 7.02 -16.39
CA ASP A 238 -4.32 7.91 -16.78
C ASP A 238 -3.35 8.22 -15.61
N ILE A 239 -3.84 8.14 -14.36
CA ILE A 239 -3.07 8.51 -13.14
C ILE A 239 -2.82 7.29 -12.28
N GLN A 240 -1.55 7.05 -11.98
CA GLN A 240 -1.09 6.02 -11.05
C GLN A 240 -0.46 6.69 -9.83
N ALA A 241 -0.84 6.22 -8.64
CA ALA A 241 -0.23 6.63 -7.38
C ALA A 241 0.74 5.57 -6.88
N GLN A 242 1.92 6.01 -6.49
CA GLN A 242 2.81 5.28 -5.60
C GLN A 242 2.66 5.89 -4.21
N TYR A 243 2.18 5.10 -3.27
CA TYR A 243 1.84 5.57 -1.93
C TYR A 243 2.19 4.55 -0.87
N VAL A 244 2.38 5.03 0.35
CA VAL A 244 2.47 4.19 1.54
C VAL A 244 1.05 3.99 2.07
N ARG A 245 0.69 2.75 2.32
CA ARG A 245 -0.62 2.40 2.90
C ARG A 245 -0.50 2.14 4.40
N TYR A 246 -1.59 2.29 5.12
CA TYR A 246 -1.69 1.75 6.46
C TYR A 246 -1.58 0.22 6.43
N PRO A 247 -0.99 -0.40 7.48
CA PRO A 247 -0.98 -1.85 7.60
C PRO A 247 -2.41 -2.39 7.71
N LYS A 248 -2.66 -3.58 7.16
CA LYS A 248 -3.94 -4.25 7.31
C LYS A 248 -4.18 -4.57 8.79
N ILE A 249 -5.43 -4.46 9.21
CA ILE A 249 -5.80 -4.70 10.60
C ILE A 249 -5.59 -6.17 10.93
N PRO A 250 -4.68 -6.51 11.88
CA PRO A 250 -4.45 -7.89 12.27
C PRO A 250 -5.71 -8.44 12.94
N LYS A 251 -6.03 -9.67 12.65
CA LYS A 251 -7.21 -10.33 13.21
C LYS A 251 -6.95 -11.79 13.50
N TRP A 252 -6.89 -12.12 14.78
CA TRP A 252 -6.90 -13.49 15.26
C TRP A 252 -8.34 -14.01 15.22
N THR A 253 -8.56 -15.07 14.49
CA THR A 253 -9.89 -15.68 14.29
C THR A 253 -10.00 -16.99 15.05
N TRP A 254 -11.22 -17.34 15.47
CA TRP A 254 -11.46 -18.49 16.34
C TRP A 254 -12.78 -19.18 16.08
N GLN A 255 -12.85 -20.41 16.54
CA GLN A 255 -14.09 -21.18 16.66
C GLN A 255 -14.42 -21.42 18.13
N ASN A 256 -15.70 -21.31 18.47
CA ASN A 256 -16.23 -21.66 19.78
C ASN A 256 -16.77 -23.09 19.77
N LEU A 257 -16.20 -23.97 20.57
CA LEU A 257 -16.63 -25.37 20.67
C LEU A 257 -17.75 -25.58 21.72
N GLY A 258 -18.47 -24.56 22.10
CA GLY A 258 -19.61 -24.64 23.06
C GLY A 258 -19.22 -24.74 24.52
N VAL A 259 -18.11 -25.37 24.87
CA VAL A 259 -17.55 -25.44 26.23
C VAL A 259 -16.02 -25.38 26.10
N GLY A 260 -15.39 -24.35 26.67
CA GLY A 260 -13.93 -24.20 26.70
C GLY A 260 -13.43 -22.89 26.09
N GLU A 261 -12.11 -22.78 25.99
CA GLU A 261 -11.46 -21.63 25.38
C GLU A 261 -11.63 -21.62 23.85
N PRO A 262 -11.70 -20.44 23.22
CA PRO A 262 -11.77 -20.31 21.77
C PRO A 262 -10.50 -20.88 21.12
N ILE A 263 -10.68 -21.72 20.09
CA ILE A 263 -9.60 -22.35 19.35
C ILE A 263 -9.28 -21.52 18.12
N PHE A 264 -7.98 -21.30 17.87
CA PHE A 264 -7.50 -20.60 16.71
C PHE A 264 -7.94 -21.28 15.40
N ASP A 265 -8.49 -20.49 14.47
CA ASP A 265 -8.93 -20.95 13.16
C ASP A 265 -8.48 -19.97 12.06
N PRO A 266 -7.36 -20.26 11.37
CA PRO A 266 -6.86 -19.40 10.29
C PRO A 266 -7.65 -19.53 8.99
N THR A 267 -8.65 -20.43 8.91
CA THR A 267 -9.44 -20.64 7.68
C THR A 267 -10.59 -19.64 7.52
N GLN A 268 -10.85 -18.82 8.53
CA GLN A 268 -11.89 -17.80 8.48
C GLN A 268 -11.54 -16.73 7.44
N PRO A 269 -12.53 -16.21 6.68
CA PRO A 269 -12.28 -15.29 5.57
C PRO A 269 -11.72 -13.92 6.00
N ASP A 270 -11.83 -13.58 7.26
CA ASP A 270 -11.39 -12.33 7.85
C ASP A 270 -10.08 -12.47 8.67
N PHE A 271 -9.43 -13.63 8.58
CA PHE A 271 -8.12 -13.85 9.18
C PHE A 271 -7.06 -12.94 8.56
N GLN A 272 -6.26 -12.29 9.40
CA GLN A 272 -5.16 -11.44 8.97
C GLN A 272 -3.98 -11.52 9.94
N GLU A 273 -2.83 -11.93 9.45
CA GLU A 273 -1.56 -11.87 10.17
C GLU A 273 -1.07 -10.43 10.36
N PHE A 274 -0.12 -10.23 11.27
CA PHE A 274 0.63 -8.97 11.35
C PHE A 274 1.40 -8.73 10.05
N GLU A 275 1.53 -7.47 9.67
CA GLU A 275 2.36 -7.06 8.53
C GLU A 275 3.75 -6.56 8.96
N LEU A 276 4.10 -6.75 10.22
CA LEU A 276 5.41 -6.41 10.79
C LEU A 276 6.42 -7.55 10.60
N PRO A 277 7.71 -7.25 10.47
CA PRO A 277 8.74 -8.27 10.40
C PRO A 277 8.84 -9.07 11.71
N GLN A 278 9.26 -10.32 11.60
CA GLN A 278 9.41 -11.21 12.76
C GLN A 278 10.43 -10.69 13.78
N SER A 279 11.41 -9.89 13.35
CA SER A 279 12.39 -9.26 14.25
C SER A 279 11.74 -8.37 15.32
N ASP A 280 10.59 -7.79 14.99
CA ASP A 280 9.91 -6.80 15.83
C ASP A 280 8.81 -7.43 16.71
N GLU A 281 8.71 -8.77 16.68
CA GLU A 281 7.75 -9.52 17.51
C GLU A 281 7.91 -9.26 19.01
N PRO A 282 9.13 -9.19 19.60
CA PRO A 282 9.29 -8.87 21.02
C PRO A 282 8.71 -7.51 21.38
N THR A 283 8.97 -6.49 20.57
CA THR A 283 8.44 -5.13 20.77
C THR A 283 6.93 -5.09 20.67
N LEU A 284 6.37 -5.81 19.69
CA LEU A 284 4.94 -5.93 19.51
C LEU A 284 4.27 -6.57 20.74
N ILE A 285 4.86 -7.65 21.28
CA ILE A 285 4.41 -8.29 22.52
C ILE A 285 4.45 -7.31 23.68
N ALA A 286 5.56 -6.56 23.84
CA ALA A 286 5.72 -5.57 24.89
C ALA A 286 4.65 -4.47 24.81
N LYS A 287 4.37 -3.91 23.63
CA LYS A 287 3.31 -2.91 23.43
C LYS A 287 1.91 -3.47 23.73
N ILE A 288 1.61 -4.68 23.28
CA ILE A 288 0.32 -5.34 23.61
C ILE A 288 0.19 -5.56 25.12
N CYS A 289 1.26 -6.01 25.80
CA CYS A 289 1.26 -6.20 27.24
C CYS A 289 1.00 -4.90 28.03
N GLN A 290 1.42 -3.74 27.53
CA GLN A 290 1.07 -2.46 28.16
C GLN A 290 -0.44 -2.22 28.17
N TYR A 291 -1.13 -2.43 27.05
CA TYR A 291 -2.58 -2.27 26.98
C TYR A 291 -3.30 -3.28 27.86
N VAL A 292 -2.88 -4.54 27.80
CA VAL A 292 -3.41 -5.63 28.62
C VAL A 292 -3.21 -5.35 30.11
N GLY A 293 -2.01 -4.89 30.52
CA GLY A 293 -1.72 -4.57 31.91
C GLY A 293 -2.61 -3.48 32.48
N ILE A 294 -3.00 -2.50 31.66
CA ILE A 294 -3.97 -1.47 32.06
C ILE A 294 -5.37 -2.09 32.25
N GLU A 295 -5.79 -2.97 31.33
CA GLU A 295 -7.11 -3.62 31.39
C GLU A 295 -7.27 -4.48 32.64
N ILE A 296 -6.31 -5.37 32.88
CA ILE A 296 -6.33 -6.28 34.04
C ILE A 296 -5.90 -5.60 35.34
N ARG A 297 -5.52 -4.31 35.29
CA ARG A 297 -5.00 -3.52 36.41
C ARG A 297 -3.79 -4.15 37.09
N ASP A 298 -2.96 -4.83 36.32
CA ASP A 298 -1.71 -5.44 36.77
C ASP A 298 -0.52 -4.53 36.46
N ALA A 299 0.02 -3.91 37.49
CA ALA A 299 1.16 -2.99 37.36
C ALA A 299 2.45 -3.71 36.92
N GLU A 300 2.62 -5.00 37.21
CA GLU A 300 3.82 -5.74 36.80
C GLU A 300 3.84 -5.98 35.29
N VAL A 301 2.70 -6.38 34.70
CA VAL A 301 2.56 -6.56 33.24
C VAL A 301 2.72 -5.25 32.52
N TYR A 302 2.14 -4.16 33.02
CA TYR A 302 2.31 -2.84 32.45
C TYR A 302 3.78 -2.37 32.49
N ASN A 303 4.43 -2.52 33.65
CA ASN A 303 5.82 -2.11 33.83
C ASN A 303 6.78 -2.95 33.01
N PHE A 304 6.52 -4.23 32.79
CA PHE A 304 7.28 -5.09 31.89
C PHE A 304 7.25 -4.51 30.46
N GLY A 305 6.07 -4.26 29.92
CA GLY A 305 5.94 -3.69 28.57
C GLY A 305 6.64 -2.34 28.43
N LYS A 306 6.50 -1.46 29.44
CA LYS A 306 7.12 -0.15 29.44
C LYS A 306 8.66 -0.20 29.57
N ALA A 307 9.20 -1.16 30.31
CA ALA A 307 10.64 -1.32 30.46
C ALA A 307 11.28 -1.82 29.14
N GLU A 308 10.65 -2.74 28.46
CA GLU A 308 11.12 -3.25 27.15
C GLU A 308 11.10 -2.14 26.09
N GLU A 309 10.02 -1.35 26.00
CA GLU A 309 9.95 -0.21 25.10
C GLU A 309 11.06 0.84 25.39
N GLY A 310 11.32 1.11 26.67
CA GLY A 310 12.40 2.02 27.09
C GLY A 310 13.79 1.52 26.71
N ASN A 311 14.06 0.23 26.80
CA ASN A 311 15.31 -0.38 26.38
C ASN A 311 15.53 -0.25 24.87
N GLU A 312 14.49 -0.50 24.07
CA GLU A 312 14.55 -0.40 22.61
C GLU A 312 14.82 1.03 22.14
N ILE A 313 14.18 2.03 22.76
CA ILE A 313 14.44 3.45 22.47
C ILE A 313 15.90 3.82 22.76
N GLN A 314 16.51 3.24 23.80
CA GLN A 314 17.92 3.47 24.11
C GLN A 314 18.87 2.80 23.11
N GLU A 315 18.53 1.63 22.59
CA GLU A 315 19.34 0.93 21.59
C GLU A 315 19.26 1.60 20.20
N THR A 316 18.18 2.29 19.90
CA THR A 316 17.94 2.98 18.62
C THR A 316 18.32 4.46 18.63
N SER A 317 18.66 5.05 19.78
CA SER A 317 19.02 6.46 19.93
C SER A 317 20.54 6.69 19.87
#